data_65d3d23b3339a90a0778111852d867a8
#
_entry.id   65d3d23b3339a90a0778111852d867a8
#
_cell.length_a   1.000
_cell.length_b   1.000
_cell.length_c   1.000
_cell.angle_alpha   90.00
_cell.angle_beta   90.00
_cell.angle_gamma   90.00
#
_symmetry.space_group_name_H-M   'P 1'
#
loop_
_entity.id
_entity.type
_entity.pdbx_description
1 polymer ?
#
loop_
_entity_poly.entity_id
_entity_poly.type
_entity_poly.pdbx_seq_one_letter_code
_entity_poly.pdbx_strand_id
1 'polypeptide(L)'
;MRYNKLGRTGLFVSEICLGTMTFGGSGDDMWSKIGQLGQEDADALLGVAIERGVNFIDTADVYAEGRSEEITGQAIRNLGLKRDEIVVATKGFGATGEGPNGRGASRYHLIDACKASLKRLQLDHIDLYQVHGFDPATPIEETLRALDTLVQHGHVRYVGVSNWAAWQIAKALGLAERLGLHRFASLQAYYTLVGRDLEREIAPMLVSEGVGLMVWSPLAGGFLSGKYSGTGSTEGRRAAFDFPPVDPDRGDAVIAAMRPIAETRGVSVARIALAWLLHQRIVTSVIVGAKRPEQLADNLAATEIELTGDELAALDAASKLASEYPGWMQERQGQQQRDLLARRR
;
A
#
# COMPACT_ATOMS: atom_id res chain seq x y z
N MET A 1 -13.55 -1.30 12.52
CA MET A 1 -12.96 -1.66 11.20
C MET A 1 -14.02 -1.60 10.12
N ARG A 2 -13.83 -0.85 9.05
CA ARG A 2 -14.70 -0.82 7.86
C ARG A 2 -14.08 -1.69 6.76
N TYR A 3 -14.91 -2.10 5.78
CA TYR A 3 -14.48 -2.90 4.65
C TYR A 3 -14.84 -2.20 3.34
N ASN A 4 -13.87 -2.11 2.43
CA ASN A 4 -14.01 -1.46 1.14
C ASN A 4 -13.87 -2.50 0.02
N LYS A 5 -14.55 -2.28 -1.11
CA LYS A 5 -14.33 -3.08 -2.30
C LYS A 5 -12.94 -2.80 -2.88
N LEU A 6 -12.22 -3.83 -3.25
CA LEU A 6 -10.95 -3.69 -3.97
C LEU A 6 -11.22 -3.32 -5.43
N GLY A 7 -11.24 -2.01 -5.71
CA GLY A 7 -11.57 -1.49 -7.03
C GLY A 7 -12.97 -1.91 -7.51
N ARG A 8 -13.08 -2.34 -8.77
CA ARG A 8 -14.35 -2.80 -9.39
C ARG A 8 -14.65 -4.27 -9.16
N THR A 9 -13.97 -4.90 -8.21
CA THR A 9 -14.19 -6.33 -7.89
C THR A 9 -15.30 -6.52 -6.87
N GLY A 10 -15.69 -7.78 -6.63
CA GLY A 10 -16.56 -8.16 -5.52
C GLY A 10 -15.81 -8.45 -4.22
N LEU A 11 -14.48 -8.28 -4.18
CA LEU A 11 -13.66 -8.57 -3.00
C LEU A 11 -13.72 -7.42 -2.00
N PHE A 12 -14.05 -7.73 -0.75
CA PHE A 12 -14.03 -6.78 0.36
C PHE A 12 -12.77 -6.96 1.19
N VAL A 13 -12.04 -5.86 1.39
CA VAL A 13 -10.83 -5.80 2.21
C VAL A 13 -11.00 -4.77 3.33
N SER A 14 -10.37 -5.01 4.47
CA SER A 14 -10.34 -4.05 5.57
C SER A 14 -9.64 -2.75 5.15
N GLU A 15 -10.12 -1.62 5.66
CA GLU A 15 -9.57 -0.29 5.39
C GLU A 15 -8.12 -0.11 5.89
N ILE A 16 -7.66 -1.02 6.76
CA ILE A 16 -6.25 -1.20 7.11
C ILE A 16 -5.82 -2.62 6.73
N CYS A 17 -4.63 -2.72 6.14
CA CYS A 17 -3.96 -3.95 5.75
C CYS A 17 -2.72 -4.15 6.63
N LEU A 18 -2.48 -5.37 7.10
CA LEU A 18 -1.24 -5.70 7.80
C LEU A 18 -0.10 -5.93 6.79
N GLY A 19 0.90 -5.05 6.80
CA GLY A 19 2.12 -5.21 6.03
C GLY A 19 3.18 -6.00 6.79
N THR A 20 3.77 -6.99 6.16
CA THR A 20 4.70 -7.94 6.80
C THR A 20 6.17 -7.69 6.45
N MET A 21 6.52 -6.53 5.91
CA MET A 21 7.91 -6.17 5.56
C MET A 21 8.87 -6.17 6.76
N THR A 22 8.34 -6.16 8.00
CA THR A 22 9.11 -6.24 9.24
C THR A 22 9.45 -7.67 9.66
N PHE A 23 8.94 -8.69 8.97
CA PHE A 23 9.11 -10.09 9.33
C PHE A 23 10.38 -10.66 8.67
N GLY A 24 11.23 -11.31 9.45
CA GLY A 24 12.29 -12.20 8.99
C GLY A 24 13.66 -11.60 8.70
N GLY A 25 13.88 -10.29 8.82
CA GLY A 25 15.21 -9.70 8.64
C GLY A 25 16.22 -10.26 9.65
N SER A 26 17.46 -10.50 9.21
CA SER A 26 18.53 -11.03 10.06
C SER A 26 19.90 -10.47 9.67
N GLY A 27 20.86 -10.47 10.60
CA GLY A 27 22.20 -9.95 10.35
C GLY A 27 22.26 -8.44 10.16
N ASP A 28 23.16 -7.97 9.30
CA ASP A 28 23.41 -6.54 9.02
C ASP A 28 22.89 -6.08 7.64
N ASP A 29 21.99 -6.83 7.03
CA ASP A 29 21.42 -6.51 5.73
C ASP A 29 20.42 -5.34 5.80
N MET A 30 19.90 -4.93 4.64
CA MET A 30 18.88 -3.89 4.54
C MET A 30 17.59 -4.28 5.30
N TRP A 31 17.23 -5.55 5.28
CA TRP A 31 15.99 -6.04 5.88
C TRP A 31 16.03 -5.97 7.41
N SER A 32 17.21 -6.21 8.00
CA SER A 32 17.41 -6.10 9.45
C SER A 32 17.17 -4.68 9.98
N LYS A 33 17.48 -3.65 9.17
CA LYS A 33 17.20 -2.23 9.49
C LYS A 33 15.69 -1.93 9.50
N ILE A 34 14.91 -2.66 8.70
CA ILE A 34 13.46 -2.51 8.61
C ILE A 34 12.76 -3.25 9.76
N GLY A 35 13.11 -4.51 9.96
CA GLY A 35 12.55 -5.34 11.02
C GLY A 35 13.22 -6.70 11.09
N GLN A 36 13.21 -7.30 12.28
CA GLN A 36 13.83 -8.59 12.57
C GLN A 36 12.86 -9.50 13.32
N LEU A 37 11.55 -9.36 13.03
CA LEU A 37 10.54 -10.08 13.79
C LEU A 37 10.55 -11.57 13.41
N GLY A 38 10.69 -12.40 14.43
CA GLY A 38 10.58 -13.84 14.33
C GLY A 38 9.14 -14.33 14.26
N GLN A 39 8.98 -15.66 14.32
CA GLN A 39 7.65 -16.28 14.20
C GLN A 39 6.71 -15.88 15.33
N GLU A 40 7.18 -15.90 16.59
CA GLU A 40 6.35 -15.55 17.75
C GLU A 40 5.83 -14.11 17.69
N ASP A 41 6.68 -13.16 17.32
CA ASP A 41 6.28 -11.76 17.14
C ASP A 41 5.27 -11.59 15.98
N ALA A 42 5.48 -12.33 14.89
CA ALA A 42 4.58 -12.32 13.75
C ALA A 42 3.21 -12.90 14.10
N ASP A 43 3.17 -14.01 14.84
CA ASP A 43 1.94 -14.63 15.34
C ASP A 43 1.16 -13.64 16.24
N ALA A 44 1.88 -12.96 17.15
CA ALA A 44 1.27 -11.97 18.02
C ALA A 44 0.70 -10.77 17.25
N LEU A 45 1.46 -10.22 16.27
CA LEU A 45 0.99 -9.11 15.45
C LEU A 45 -0.19 -9.49 14.57
N LEU A 46 -0.14 -10.66 13.93
CA LEU A 46 -1.24 -11.14 13.11
C LEU A 46 -2.49 -11.40 13.96
N GLY A 47 -2.33 -11.99 15.15
CA GLY A 47 -3.42 -12.20 16.12
C GLY A 47 -4.13 -10.88 16.45
N VAL A 48 -3.38 -9.85 16.86
CA VAL A 48 -3.93 -8.50 17.15
C VAL A 48 -4.65 -7.91 15.94
N ALA A 49 -4.09 -8.07 14.73
CA ALA A 49 -4.73 -7.56 13.51
C ALA A 49 -6.10 -8.22 13.26
N ILE A 50 -6.14 -9.55 13.31
CA ILE A 50 -7.37 -10.34 13.10
C ILE A 50 -8.43 -10.04 14.16
N GLU A 51 -8.05 -10.00 15.45
CA GLU A 51 -8.96 -9.66 16.55
C GLU A 51 -9.59 -8.26 16.38
N ARG A 52 -8.90 -7.34 15.72
CA ARG A 52 -9.38 -5.99 15.40
C ARG A 52 -10.12 -5.90 14.06
N GLY A 53 -10.36 -7.03 13.39
CA GLY A 53 -11.12 -7.12 12.14
C GLY A 53 -10.32 -6.84 10.87
N VAL A 54 -9.00 -6.87 10.92
CA VAL A 54 -8.17 -6.85 9.70
C VAL A 54 -8.32 -8.20 9.01
N ASN A 55 -8.75 -8.19 7.76
CA ASN A 55 -8.80 -9.39 6.92
C ASN A 55 -7.77 -9.37 5.79
N PHE A 56 -6.94 -8.33 5.69
CA PHE A 56 -6.05 -8.10 4.58
C PHE A 56 -4.58 -8.09 5.03
N ILE A 57 -3.75 -8.96 4.43
CA ILE A 57 -2.34 -9.15 4.73
C ILE A 57 -1.55 -8.93 3.46
N ASP A 58 -0.49 -8.11 3.51
CA ASP A 58 0.37 -7.79 2.35
C ASP A 58 1.84 -8.14 2.64
N THR A 59 2.41 -8.97 1.79
CA THR A 59 3.83 -9.38 1.79
C THR A 59 4.47 -9.18 0.42
N ALA A 60 5.68 -9.69 0.20
CA ALA A 60 6.34 -9.75 -1.11
C ALA A 60 7.44 -10.84 -1.13
N ASP A 61 7.73 -11.36 -2.32
CA ASP A 61 8.76 -12.38 -2.56
C ASP A 61 10.17 -11.95 -2.15
N VAL A 62 10.47 -10.64 -2.23
CA VAL A 62 11.77 -10.07 -1.88
C VAL A 62 11.92 -9.70 -0.40
N TYR A 63 10.84 -9.65 0.39
CA TYR A 63 10.96 -9.26 1.78
C TYR A 63 11.73 -10.30 2.59
N ALA A 64 12.88 -9.87 3.14
CA ALA A 64 13.80 -10.75 3.83
C ALA A 64 14.11 -12.03 3.01
N GLU A 65 14.33 -11.86 1.69
CA GLU A 65 14.65 -12.95 0.75
C GLU A 65 13.63 -14.10 0.73
N GLY A 66 12.35 -13.75 0.88
CA GLY A 66 11.23 -14.69 0.94
C GLY A 66 10.88 -15.16 2.37
N ARG A 67 11.70 -14.85 3.37
CA ARG A 67 11.46 -15.24 4.75
C ARG A 67 10.18 -14.64 5.32
N SER A 68 9.83 -13.41 4.89
CA SER A 68 8.57 -12.77 5.29
C SER A 68 7.35 -13.59 4.84
N GLU A 69 7.36 -14.15 3.64
CA GLU A 69 6.27 -15.03 3.17
C GLU A 69 6.22 -16.34 3.97
N GLU A 70 7.37 -16.96 4.29
CA GLU A 70 7.42 -18.18 5.10
C GLU A 70 6.83 -17.96 6.50
N ILE A 71 7.24 -16.89 7.17
CA ILE A 71 6.74 -16.50 8.50
C ILE A 71 5.25 -16.16 8.42
N THR A 72 4.80 -15.44 7.39
CA THR A 72 3.38 -15.08 7.20
C THR A 72 2.52 -16.34 7.01
N GLY A 73 2.95 -17.26 6.15
CA GLY A 73 2.25 -18.53 5.92
C GLY A 73 2.18 -19.38 7.18
N GLN A 74 3.28 -19.45 7.94
CA GLN A 74 3.32 -20.18 9.21
C GLN A 74 2.43 -19.52 10.28
N ALA A 75 2.39 -18.18 10.36
CA ALA A 75 1.53 -17.45 11.31
C ALA A 75 0.03 -17.71 11.03
N ILE A 76 -0.37 -17.71 9.75
CA ILE A 76 -1.75 -18.06 9.34
C ILE A 76 -2.12 -19.46 9.87
N ARG A 77 -1.21 -20.43 9.78
CA ARG A 77 -1.42 -21.80 10.26
C ARG A 77 -1.43 -21.89 11.78
N ASN A 78 -0.47 -21.25 12.46
CA ASN A 78 -0.36 -21.25 13.92
C ASN A 78 -1.63 -20.72 14.59
N LEU A 79 -2.23 -19.68 13.99
CA LEU A 79 -3.46 -19.07 14.48
C LEU A 79 -4.74 -19.79 14.00
N GLY A 80 -4.61 -20.83 13.18
CA GLY A 80 -5.74 -21.59 12.66
C GLY A 80 -6.72 -20.74 11.84
N LEU A 81 -6.21 -19.71 11.15
CA LEU A 81 -7.05 -18.78 10.39
C LEU A 81 -7.71 -19.50 9.20
N LYS A 82 -9.01 -19.29 9.05
CA LYS A 82 -9.73 -19.85 7.92
C LYS A 82 -9.40 -19.09 6.66
N ARG A 83 -9.11 -19.85 5.60
CA ARG A 83 -8.62 -19.30 4.34
C ARG A 83 -9.64 -18.36 3.65
N ASP A 84 -10.92 -18.59 3.83
CA ASP A 84 -12.01 -17.79 3.29
C ASP A 84 -12.33 -16.52 4.11
N GLU A 85 -11.76 -16.38 5.29
CA GLU A 85 -11.90 -15.19 6.13
C GLU A 85 -10.77 -14.17 5.96
N ILE A 86 -9.70 -14.51 5.21
CA ILE A 86 -8.53 -13.66 5.01
C ILE A 86 -8.22 -13.45 3.53
N VAL A 87 -7.68 -12.29 3.22
CA VAL A 87 -7.17 -11.90 1.90
C VAL A 87 -5.65 -11.74 1.99
N VAL A 88 -4.92 -12.56 1.25
CA VAL A 88 -3.45 -12.54 1.25
C VAL A 88 -2.94 -11.98 -0.08
N ALA A 89 -2.22 -10.87 0.01
CA ALA A 89 -1.54 -10.26 -1.12
C ALA A 89 -0.03 -10.52 -1.04
N THR A 90 0.57 -10.81 -2.19
CA THR A 90 2.03 -10.81 -2.34
C THR A 90 2.43 -10.18 -3.68
N LYS A 91 3.73 -10.06 -3.91
CA LYS A 91 4.26 -9.34 -5.06
C LYS A 91 5.43 -10.13 -5.67
N GLY A 92 5.57 -10.03 -6.99
CA GLY A 92 6.73 -10.51 -7.74
C GLY A 92 7.28 -9.40 -8.63
N PHE A 93 8.57 -9.40 -8.85
CA PHE A 93 9.33 -8.49 -9.72
C PHE A 93 10.79 -8.38 -9.28
N GLY A 94 11.06 -8.33 -7.98
CA GLY A 94 12.39 -8.15 -7.43
C GLY A 94 13.30 -9.33 -7.75
N ALA A 95 14.60 -9.16 -7.50
CA ALA A 95 15.56 -10.23 -7.71
C ALA A 95 15.38 -11.36 -6.69
N THR A 96 15.06 -12.55 -7.16
CA THR A 96 14.97 -13.78 -6.37
C THR A 96 16.05 -14.79 -6.75
N GLY A 97 16.99 -14.41 -7.65
CA GLY A 97 18.13 -15.18 -8.10
C GLY A 97 19.18 -14.28 -8.77
N GLU A 98 20.38 -14.81 -8.98
CA GLU A 98 21.52 -14.06 -9.52
C GLU A 98 21.48 -13.87 -11.06
N GLY A 99 20.73 -14.68 -11.78
CA GLY A 99 20.68 -14.63 -13.24
C GLY A 99 19.84 -13.48 -13.79
N PRO A 100 20.02 -13.09 -15.07
CA PRO A 100 19.31 -11.98 -15.70
C PRO A 100 17.79 -12.18 -15.75
N ASN A 101 17.33 -13.43 -15.73
CA ASN A 101 15.90 -13.79 -15.71
C ASN A 101 15.35 -14.03 -14.30
N GLY A 102 16.15 -13.85 -13.25
CA GLY A 102 15.74 -13.99 -11.85
C GLY A 102 14.99 -12.75 -11.31
N ARG A 103 14.56 -11.82 -12.18
CA ARG A 103 13.88 -10.56 -11.83
C ARG A 103 13.06 -10.01 -12.99
N GLY A 104 12.28 -8.96 -12.74
CA GLY A 104 11.51 -8.25 -13.76
C GLY A 104 10.07 -8.75 -13.89
N ALA A 105 9.37 -8.25 -14.91
CA ALA A 105 7.96 -8.56 -15.14
C ALA A 105 7.72 -9.49 -16.33
N SER A 106 8.76 -10.21 -16.77
CA SER A 106 8.63 -11.18 -17.85
C SER A 106 7.72 -12.35 -17.46
N ARG A 107 7.12 -12.97 -18.46
CA ARG A 107 6.32 -14.19 -18.26
C ARG A 107 7.13 -15.30 -17.57
N TYR A 108 8.40 -15.42 -17.95
CA TYR A 108 9.31 -16.39 -17.36
C TYR A 108 9.43 -16.21 -15.84
N HIS A 109 9.76 -14.99 -15.40
CA HIS A 109 9.97 -14.71 -13.97
C HIS A 109 8.68 -14.72 -13.16
N LEU A 110 7.62 -14.02 -13.61
CA LEU A 110 6.40 -13.84 -12.82
C LEU A 110 5.69 -15.16 -12.49
N ILE A 111 5.69 -16.12 -13.43
CA ILE A 111 5.05 -17.43 -13.20
C ILE A 111 5.81 -18.23 -12.15
N ASP A 112 7.14 -18.28 -12.24
CA ASP A 112 7.96 -19.03 -11.31
C ASP A 112 8.01 -18.35 -9.93
N ALA A 113 8.10 -17.03 -9.87
CA ALA A 113 8.03 -16.25 -8.64
C ALA A 113 6.70 -16.49 -7.91
N CYS A 114 5.56 -16.47 -8.61
CA CYS A 114 4.25 -16.74 -8.02
C CYS A 114 4.17 -18.15 -7.42
N LYS A 115 4.65 -19.17 -8.14
CA LYS A 115 4.67 -20.55 -7.63
C LYS A 115 5.58 -20.71 -6.42
N ALA A 116 6.72 -20.01 -6.40
CA ALA A 116 7.62 -19.99 -5.25
C ALA A 116 6.98 -19.29 -4.05
N SER A 117 6.25 -18.17 -4.25
CA SER A 117 5.48 -17.50 -3.22
C SER A 117 4.39 -18.39 -2.63
N LEU A 118 3.62 -19.11 -3.46
CA LEU A 118 2.62 -20.10 -2.99
C LEU A 118 3.24 -21.15 -2.07
N LYS A 119 4.44 -21.64 -2.43
CA LYS A 119 5.16 -22.63 -1.62
C LYS A 119 5.61 -22.04 -0.27
N ARG A 120 6.17 -20.83 -0.25
CA ARG A 120 6.62 -20.16 0.98
C ARG A 120 5.43 -19.81 1.90
N LEU A 121 4.36 -19.29 1.33
CA LEU A 121 3.11 -18.97 2.04
C LEU A 121 2.33 -20.22 2.47
N GLN A 122 2.64 -21.39 1.91
CA GLN A 122 1.92 -22.64 2.15
C GLN A 122 0.41 -22.54 1.83
N LEU A 123 0.09 -21.84 0.74
CA LEU A 123 -1.27 -21.59 0.27
C LEU A 123 -1.51 -22.22 -1.10
N ASP A 124 -2.76 -22.61 -1.36
CA ASP A 124 -3.18 -23.14 -2.67
C ASP A 124 -3.38 -22.02 -3.71
N HIS A 125 -3.72 -20.82 -3.25
CA HIS A 125 -3.87 -19.63 -4.10
C HIS A 125 -3.53 -18.35 -3.35
N ILE A 126 -3.13 -17.33 -4.12
CA ILE A 126 -2.94 -15.95 -3.68
C ILE A 126 -4.19 -15.16 -4.07
N ASP A 127 -4.73 -14.34 -3.14
CA ASP A 127 -5.91 -13.54 -3.45
C ASP A 127 -5.58 -12.35 -4.34
N LEU A 128 -4.47 -11.66 -4.07
CA LEU A 128 -4.00 -10.54 -4.86
C LEU A 128 -2.50 -10.69 -5.18
N TYR A 129 -2.16 -10.90 -6.44
CA TYR A 129 -0.76 -10.93 -6.90
C TYR A 129 -0.41 -9.64 -7.62
N GLN A 130 0.65 -8.96 -7.16
CA GLN A 130 0.99 -7.62 -7.64
C GLN A 130 2.35 -7.62 -8.33
N VAL A 131 2.48 -6.94 -9.47
CA VAL A 131 3.79 -6.60 -10.04
C VAL A 131 4.40 -5.48 -9.24
N HIS A 132 5.51 -5.73 -8.54
CA HIS A 132 6.08 -4.85 -7.51
C HIS A 132 6.67 -3.54 -8.06
N GLY A 133 6.99 -3.50 -9.35
CA GLY A 133 7.51 -2.31 -10.04
C GLY A 133 7.29 -2.39 -11.54
N PHE A 134 7.51 -1.28 -12.24
CA PHE A 134 7.43 -1.24 -13.70
C PHE A 134 8.73 -1.78 -14.32
N ASP A 135 8.61 -2.70 -15.28
CA ASP A 135 9.74 -3.24 -16.02
C ASP A 135 9.85 -2.58 -17.40
N PRO A 136 10.84 -1.72 -17.63
CA PRO A 136 11.05 -1.10 -18.93
C PRO A 136 11.55 -2.07 -20.01
N ALA A 137 12.05 -3.24 -19.62
CA ALA A 137 12.58 -4.25 -20.53
C ALA A 137 11.51 -5.24 -21.02
N THR A 138 10.37 -5.33 -20.32
CA THR A 138 9.29 -6.26 -20.66
C THR A 138 8.09 -5.53 -21.27
N PRO A 139 7.60 -5.95 -22.44
CA PRO A 139 6.35 -5.42 -22.99
C PRO A 139 5.19 -5.63 -22.01
N ILE A 140 4.37 -4.59 -21.78
CA ILE A 140 3.21 -4.65 -20.86
C ILE A 140 2.28 -5.83 -21.22
N GLU A 141 2.11 -6.11 -22.52
CA GLU A 141 1.28 -7.21 -22.99
C GLU A 141 1.78 -8.57 -22.51
N GLU A 142 3.09 -8.80 -22.47
CA GLU A 142 3.68 -10.05 -21.96
C GLU A 142 3.39 -10.21 -20.47
N THR A 143 3.57 -9.15 -19.69
CA THR A 143 3.25 -9.11 -18.28
C THR A 143 1.77 -9.43 -18.04
N LEU A 144 0.85 -8.80 -18.78
CA LEU A 144 -0.59 -9.07 -18.67
C LEU A 144 -0.93 -10.52 -18.99
N ARG A 145 -0.35 -11.11 -20.04
CA ARG A 145 -0.58 -12.51 -20.39
C ARG A 145 -0.01 -13.48 -19.36
N ALA A 146 1.09 -13.12 -18.69
CA ALA A 146 1.62 -13.91 -17.58
C ALA A 146 0.66 -13.95 -16.40
N LEU A 147 0.18 -12.77 -15.99
CA LEU A 147 -0.79 -12.63 -14.89
C LEU A 147 -2.12 -13.34 -15.22
N ASP A 148 -2.62 -13.17 -16.43
CA ASP A 148 -3.85 -13.84 -16.89
C ASP A 148 -3.72 -15.38 -16.82
N THR A 149 -2.56 -15.90 -17.23
CA THR A 149 -2.26 -17.34 -17.11
C THR A 149 -2.35 -17.82 -15.65
N LEU A 150 -1.80 -17.05 -14.71
CA LEU A 150 -1.85 -17.38 -13.28
C LEU A 150 -3.28 -17.38 -12.73
N VAL A 151 -4.13 -16.46 -13.19
CA VAL A 151 -5.54 -16.43 -12.80
C VAL A 151 -6.29 -17.62 -13.40
N GLN A 152 -6.11 -17.89 -14.69
CA GLN A 152 -6.78 -19.02 -15.38
C GLN A 152 -6.41 -20.38 -14.77
N HIS A 153 -5.18 -20.55 -14.29
CA HIS A 153 -4.74 -21.76 -13.60
C HIS A 153 -5.17 -21.82 -12.13
N GLY A 154 -5.86 -20.79 -11.62
CA GLY A 154 -6.34 -20.74 -10.24
C GLY A 154 -5.28 -20.44 -9.18
N HIS A 155 -4.05 -20.12 -9.58
CA HIS A 155 -2.99 -19.75 -8.66
C HIS A 155 -3.21 -18.38 -8.02
N VAL A 156 -3.91 -17.49 -8.72
CA VAL A 156 -4.19 -16.11 -8.32
C VAL A 156 -5.68 -15.81 -8.52
N ARG A 157 -6.29 -15.02 -7.61
CA ARG A 157 -7.68 -14.57 -7.77
C ARG A 157 -7.78 -13.22 -8.45
N TYR A 158 -6.97 -12.25 -8.01
CA TYR A 158 -6.94 -10.89 -8.53
C TYR A 158 -5.51 -10.46 -8.79
N VAL A 159 -5.32 -9.57 -9.76
CA VAL A 159 -4.02 -9.03 -10.13
C VAL A 159 -3.96 -7.53 -9.88
N GLY A 160 -2.79 -7.03 -9.52
CA GLY A 160 -2.53 -5.61 -9.26
C GLY A 160 -1.12 -5.20 -9.65
N VAL A 161 -0.83 -3.93 -9.46
CA VAL A 161 0.51 -3.37 -9.68
C VAL A 161 0.93 -2.50 -8.51
N SER A 162 2.23 -2.24 -8.42
CA SER A 162 2.80 -1.30 -7.45
C SER A 162 3.80 -0.39 -8.15
N ASN A 163 3.78 0.91 -7.79
CA ASN A 163 4.76 1.90 -8.26
C ASN A 163 4.77 2.12 -9.79
N TRP A 164 3.61 2.02 -10.43
CA TRP A 164 3.45 2.34 -11.85
C TRP A 164 2.92 3.76 -12.04
N ALA A 165 3.33 4.42 -13.13
CA ALA A 165 2.79 5.72 -13.54
C ALA A 165 1.36 5.59 -14.10
N ALA A 166 0.58 6.66 -14.03
CA ALA A 166 -0.80 6.68 -14.52
C ALA A 166 -0.94 6.21 -15.98
N TRP A 167 -0.06 6.68 -16.89
CA TRP A 167 -0.11 6.29 -18.29
C TRP A 167 0.20 4.80 -18.52
N GLN A 168 1.06 4.21 -17.68
CA GLN A 168 1.40 2.78 -17.76
C GLN A 168 0.21 1.92 -17.37
N ILE A 169 -0.48 2.31 -16.30
CA ILE A 169 -1.69 1.61 -15.82
C ILE A 169 -2.81 1.76 -16.84
N ALA A 170 -3.10 2.98 -17.31
CA ALA A 170 -4.14 3.22 -18.32
C ALA A 170 -3.88 2.42 -19.62
N LYS A 171 -2.62 2.39 -20.09
CA LYS A 171 -2.22 1.57 -21.25
C LYS A 171 -2.45 0.08 -20.99
N ALA A 172 -2.07 -0.42 -19.82
CA ALA A 172 -2.25 -1.83 -19.46
C ALA A 172 -3.73 -2.21 -19.39
N LEU A 173 -4.57 -1.37 -18.80
CA LEU A 173 -6.02 -1.59 -18.70
C LEU A 173 -6.68 -1.61 -20.09
N GLY A 174 -6.33 -0.68 -20.99
CA GLY A 174 -6.82 -0.69 -22.36
C GLY A 174 -6.34 -1.91 -23.16
N LEU A 175 -5.10 -2.37 -22.93
CA LEU A 175 -4.60 -3.62 -23.53
C LEU A 175 -5.36 -4.84 -22.99
N ALA A 176 -5.58 -4.91 -21.67
CA ALA A 176 -6.31 -6.02 -21.06
C ALA A 176 -7.72 -6.13 -21.61
N GLU A 177 -8.45 -4.99 -21.73
CA GLU A 177 -9.79 -4.95 -22.30
C GLU A 177 -9.81 -5.41 -23.76
N ARG A 178 -8.90 -4.88 -24.58
CA ARG A 178 -8.80 -5.25 -26.00
C ARG A 178 -8.48 -6.72 -26.23
N LEU A 179 -7.69 -7.31 -25.34
CA LEU A 179 -7.20 -8.70 -25.49
C LEU A 179 -8.03 -9.71 -24.68
N GLY A 180 -9.07 -9.26 -23.95
CA GLY A 180 -9.87 -10.14 -23.10
C GLY A 180 -9.12 -10.72 -21.91
N LEU A 181 -8.15 -9.98 -21.34
CA LEU A 181 -7.32 -10.41 -20.22
C LEU A 181 -7.83 -9.81 -18.89
N HIS A 182 -7.41 -10.39 -17.79
CA HIS A 182 -7.75 -9.86 -16.46
C HIS A 182 -7.17 -8.46 -16.24
N ARG A 183 -8.01 -7.55 -15.74
CA ARG A 183 -7.64 -6.15 -15.43
C ARG A 183 -7.02 -6.05 -14.04
N PHE A 184 -6.18 -5.07 -13.83
CA PHE A 184 -5.69 -4.73 -12.49
C PHE A 184 -6.85 -4.31 -11.57
N ALA A 185 -6.96 -4.97 -10.43
CA ALA A 185 -7.92 -4.63 -9.38
C ALA A 185 -7.43 -3.48 -8.51
N SER A 186 -6.11 -3.35 -8.34
CA SER A 186 -5.50 -2.36 -7.45
C SER A 186 -4.17 -1.84 -7.94
N LEU A 187 -3.85 -0.62 -7.49
CA LEU A 187 -2.52 -0.05 -7.43
C LEU A 187 -2.08 0.03 -5.98
N GLN A 188 -0.85 -0.42 -5.69
CA GLN A 188 -0.19 -0.14 -4.42
C GLN A 188 0.81 1.01 -4.63
N ALA A 189 0.61 2.16 -3.96
CA ALA A 189 1.40 3.37 -4.18
C ALA A 189 1.72 4.12 -2.88
N TYR A 190 2.78 4.93 -2.92
CA TYR A 190 3.12 5.87 -1.87
C TYR A 190 2.09 7.00 -1.81
N TYR A 191 1.47 7.18 -0.66
CA TYR A 191 0.56 8.28 -0.42
C TYR A 191 0.53 8.64 1.07
N THR A 192 0.67 9.93 1.38
CA THR A 192 0.69 10.44 2.75
C THR A 192 0.63 11.97 2.72
N LEU A 193 0.42 12.61 3.86
CA LEU A 193 0.42 14.07 3.99
C LEU A 193 1.70 14.75 3.47
N VAL A 194 2.84 14.07 3.46
CA VAL A 194 4.11 14.59 2.93
C VAL A 194 4.47 14.06 1.53
N GLY A 195 3.63 13.19 0.95
CA GLY A 195 3.83 12.57 -0.37
C GLY A 195 2.51 12.47 -1.12
N ARG A 196 2.02 13.58 -1.68
CA ARG A 196 0.70 13.72 -2.35
C ARG A 196 0.77 13.70 -3.88
N ASP A 197 1.94 13.40 -4.45
CA ASP A 197 2.18 13.50 -5.91
C ASP A 197 1.23 12.67 -6.76
N LEU A 198 0.75 11.53 -6.23
CA LEU A 198 -0.22 10.70 -6.95
C LEU A 198 -1.56 11.41 -7.25
N GLU A 199 -1.88 12.49 -6.52
CA GLU A 199 -3.12 13.25 -6.74
C GLU A 199 -3.17 13.94 -8.10
N ARG A 200 -2.01 14.18 -8.75
CA ARG A 200 -1.95 14.87 -10.04
C ARG A 200 -2.53 14.05 -11.19
N GLU A 201 -2.08 12.80 -11.34
CA GLU A 201 -2.42 11.96 -12.49
C GLU A 201 -2.98 10.58 -12.07
N ILE A 202 -2.39 9.98 -11.04
CA ILE A 202 -2.74 8.62 -10.62
C ILE A 202 -4.15 8.60 -10.01
N ALA A 203 -4.45 9.49 -9.08
CA ALA A 203 -5.75 9.51 -8.40
C ALA A 203 -6.94 9.69 -9.38
N PRO A 204 -6.94 10.69 -10.28
CA PRO A 204 -8.00 10.82 -11.27
C PRO A 204 -8.09 9.61 -12.21
N MET A 205 -6.97 9.00 -12.60
CA MET A 205 -6.97 7.78 -13.39
C MET A 205 -7.59 6.60 -12.62
N LEU A 206 -7.24 6.40 -11.34
CA LEU A 206 -7.81 5.33 -10.52
C LEU A 206 -9.34 5.45 -10.39
N VAL A 207 -9.83 6.68 -10.20
CA VAL A 207 -11.28 6.97 -10.14
C VAL A 207 -11.95 6.65 -11.47
N SER A 208 -11.38 7.10 -12.60
CA SER A 208 -11.90 6.84 -13.95
C SER A 208 -11.98 5.36 -14.26
N GLU A 209 -10.92 4.63 -13.94
CA GLU A 209 -10.78 3.21 -14.26
C GLU A 209 -11.39 2.26 -13.22
N GLY A 210 -11.74 2.78 -12.05
CA GLY A 210 -12.26 2.00 -10.93
C GLY A 210 -11.25 1.02 -10.35
N VAL A 211 -9.98 1.44 -10.26
CA VAL A 211 -8.88 0.68 -9.65
C VAL A 211 -8.73 1.08 -8.19
N GLY A 212 -8.61 0.13 -7.28
CA GLY A 212 -8.44 0.38 -5.86
C GLY A 212 -7.03 0.88 -5.52
N LEU A 213 -6.92 1.75 -4.50
CA LEU A 213 -5.64 2.25 -4.01
C LEU A 213 -5.28 1.59 -2.68
N MET A 214 -4.14 0.90 -2.65
CA MET A 214 -3.48 0.44 -1.43
C MET A 214 -2.32 1.39 -1.14
N VAL A 215 -2.26 1.90 0.09
CA VAL A 215 -1.24 2.90 0.46
C VAL A 215 -0.10 2.24 1.21
N TRP A 216 1.13 2.29 0.67
CA TRP A 216 2.31 1.86 1.40
C TRP A 216 3.03 3.03 2.07
N SER A 217 3.75 2.74 3.16
CA SER A 217 4.49 3.72 3.99
C SER A 217 3.66 4.94 4.43
N PRO A 218 2.45 4.74 4.98
CA PRO A 218 1.50 5.81 5.29
C PRO A 218 2.05 6.85 6.28
N LEU A 219 3.06 6.48 7.05
CA LEU A 219 3.75 7.35 8.00
C LEU A 219 5.11 7.85 7.47
N ALA A 220 5.38 7.76 6.16
CA ALA A 220 6.63 8.19 5.54
C ALA A 220 7.88 7.61 6.26
N GLY A 221 7.94 6.28 6.40
CA GLY A 221 9.04 5.63 7.12
C GLY A 221 9.08 5.93 8.63
N GLY A 222 7.97 6.40 9.19
CA GLY A 222 7.85 6.81 10.59
C GLY A 222 8.00 8.31 10.82
N PHE A 223 8.28 9.12 9.79
CA PHE A 223 8.42 10.58 9.90
C PHE A 223 7.17 11.21 10.54
N LEU A 224 6.00 10.85 10.05
CA LEU A 224 4.70 11.36 10.53
C LEU A 224 4.28 10.84 11.92
N SER A 225 5.15 10.14 12.63
CA SER A 225 4.96 9.89 14.07
C SER A 225 5.31 11.10 14.95
N GLY A 226 5.94 12.14 14.36
CA GLY A 226 6.39 13.33 15.07
C GLY A 226 7.70 13.18 15.85
N LYS A 227 8.37 12.01 15.77
CA LYS A 227 9.61 11.75 16.50
C LYS A 227 10.84 12.42 15.89
N TYR A 228 10.78 12.76 14.60
CA TYR A 228 11.91 13.26 13.82
C TYR A 228 11.84 14.77 13.55
N SER A 229 10.83 15.47 14.05
CA SER A 229 10.72 16.94 13.92
C SER A 229 11.60 17.68 14.93
N GLY A 230 12.19 18.78 14.53
CA GLY A 230 13.09 19.60 15.36
C GLY A 230 14.51 19.03 15.44
N THR A 231 15.07 18.85 16.66
CA THR A 231 16.45 18.35 16.86
C THR A 231 16.64 16.87 16.49
N GLY A 232 15.61 16.21 15.96
CA GLY A 232 15.63 14.88 15.36
C GLY A 232 15.92 13.75 16.33
N SER A 233 15.15 12.66 16.25
CA SER A 233 15.53 11.39 16.88
C SER A 233 16.63 10.73 16.05
N THR A 234 17.73 10.32 16.71
CA THR A 234 18.77 9.49 16.11
C THR A 234 18.39 7.99 16.11
N GLU A 235 17.21 7.65 16.66
CA GLU A 235 16.74 6.29 16.80
C GLU A 235 15.51 6.01 15.91
N GLY A 236 15.41 4.78 15.42
CA GLY A 236 14.27 4.27 14.67
C GLY A 236 14.58 4.00 13.19
N ARG A 237 13.57 3.51 12.47
CA ARG A 237 13.73 3.05 11.08
C ARG A 237 14.33 4.12 10.16
N ARG A 238 13.85 5.38 10.26
CA ARG A 238 14.28 6.45 9.37
C ARG A 238 15.72 6.87 9.60
N ALA A 239 16.21 6.79 10.83
CA ALA A 239 17.62 7.05 11.15
C ALA A 239 18.56 6.00 10.52
N ALA A 240 18.08 4.75 10.40
CA ALA A 240 18.85 3.66 9.80
C ALA A 240 18.65 3.56 8.27
N PHE A 241 17.49 4.00 7.76
CA PHE A 241 17.11 3.91 6.36
C PHE A 241 16.17 5.09 6.00
N ASP A 242 16.76 6.17 5.46
CA ASP A 242 16.05 7.41 5.10
C ASP A 242 15.23 7.22 3.81
N PHE A 243 14.12 6.50 3.93
CA PHE A 243 13.20 6.20 2.85
C PHE A 243 11.76 6.08 3.38
N PRO A 244 10.76 6.58 2.65
CA PRO A 244 10.82 7.37 1.41
C PRO A 244 11.34 8.80 1.65
N PRO A 245 11.78 9.52 0.59
CA PRO A 245 12.25 10.91 0.74
C PRO A 245 11.14 11.82 1.25
N VAL A 246 11.48 12.72 2.15
CA VAL A 246 10.60 13.76 2.69
C VAL A 246 11.32 15.09 2.64
N ASP A 247 10.65 16.10 2.11
CA ASP A 247 11.09 17.49 2.22
C ASP A 247 10.95 17.91 3.70
N PRO A 248 12.07 18.31 4.38
CA PRO A 248 12.04 18.59 5.82
C PRO A 248 11.12 19.76 6.18
N ASP A 249 11.17 20.87 5.44
CA ASP A 249 10.38 22.07 5.74
C ASP A 249 8.88 21.78 5.63
N ARG A 250 8.49 21.07 4.58
CA ARG A 250 7.13 20.62 4.40
C ARG A 250 6.73 19.58 5.45
N GLY A 251 7.64 18.69 5.77
CA GLY A 251 7.45 17.70 6.80
C GLY A 251 7.13 18.31 8.17
N ASP A 252 7.92 19.30 8.56
CA ASP A 252 7.75 20.01 9.83
C ASP A 252 6.45 20.82 9.86
N ALA A 253 6.07 21.47 8.76
CA ALA A 253 4.79 22.17 8.65
C ALA A 253 3.59 21.21 8.82
N VAL A 254 3.65 20.03 8.23
CA VAL A 254 2.61 18.98 8.37
C VAL A 254 2.54 18.48 9.81
N ILE A 255 3.68 18.19 10.45
CA ILE A 255 3.72 17.78 11.86
C ILE A 255 3.13 18.88 12.78
N ALA A 256 3.49 20.14 12.53
CA ALA A 256 2.97 21.27 13.29
C ALA A 256 1.43 21.39 13.17
N ALA A 257 0.86 21.10 12.01
CA ALA A 257 -0.59 21.07 11.81
C ALA A 257 -1.27 19.87 12.49
N MET A 258 -0.62 18.71 12.57
CA MET A 258 -1.18 17.50 13.20
C MET A 258 -1.17 17.56 14.74
N ARG A 259 -0.15 18.18 15.36
CA ARG A 259 0.02 18.18 16.83
C ARG A 259 -1.18 18.70 17.60
N PRO A 260 -1.75 19.90 17.30
CA PRO A 260 -2.91 20.41 18.03
C PRO A 260 -4.12 19.48 17.95
N ILE A 261 -4.32 18.85 16.78
CA ILE A 261 -5.42 17.91 16.58
C ILE A 261 -5.21 16.66 17.44
N ALA A 262 -3.99 16.12 17.46
CA ALA A 262 -3.63 14.97 18.26
C ALA A 262 -3.77 15.25 19.78
N GLU A 263 -3.29 16.41 20.24
CA GLU A 263 -3.37 16.85 21.64
C GLU A 263 -4.81 17.03 22.09
N THR A 264 -5.64 17.72 21.30
CA THR A 264 -7.07 17.94 21.62
C THR A 264 -7.82 16.62 21.75
N ARG A 265 -7.47 15.63 20.97
CA ARG A 265 -8.10 14.31 20.94
C ARG A 265 -7.45 13.29 21.89
N GLY A 266 -6.32 13.62 22.51
CA GLY A 266 -5.57 12.71 23.39
C GLY A 266 -5.03 11.47 22.66
N VAL A 267 -4.62 11.61 21.38
CA VAL A 267 -4.15 10.51 20.54
C VAL A 267 -2.75 10.77 19.99
N SER A 268 -2.10 9.74 19.42
CA SER A 268 -0.80 9.91 18.78
C SER A 268 -0.90 10.71 17.46
N VAL A 269 0.15 11.45 17.12
CA VAL A 269 0.27 12.14 15.81
C VAL A 269 0.16 11.15 14.65
N ALA A 270 0.70 9.93 14.82
CA ALA A 270 0.60 8.87 13.84
C ALA A 270 -0.86 8.49 13.53
N ARG A 271 -1.73 8.44 14.54
CA ARG A 271 -3.17 8.19 14.33
C ARG A 271 -3.82 9.26 13.47
N ILE A 272 -3.46 10.54 13.64
CA ILE A 272 -3.99 11.64 12.81
C ILE A 272 -3.58 11.47 11.35
N ALA A 273 -2.31 11.12 11.09
CA ALA A 273 -1.83 10.86 9.74
C ALA A 273 -2.55 9.70 9.07
N LEU A 274 -2.79 8.61 9.80
CA LEU A 274 -3.53 7.44 9.31
C LEU A 274 -5.01 7.77 9.11
N ALA A 275 -5.64 8.48 10.06
CA ALA A 275 -7.03 8.90 9.94
C ALA A 275 -7.24 9.80 8.72
N TRP A 276 -6.30 10.72 8.43
CA TRP A 276 -6.38 11.53 7.21
C TRP A 276 -6.42 10.67 5.93
N LEU A 277 -5.59 9.64 5.84
CA LEU A 277 -5.63 8.70 4.72
C LEU A 277 -6.95 7.96 4.60
N LEU A 278 -7.52 7.52 5.74
CA LEU A 278 -8.82 6.83 5.79
C LEU A 278 -10.00 7.73 5.40
N HIS A 279 -9.83 9.07 5.45
CA HIS A 279 -10.81 10.04 4.94
C HIS A 279 -10.67 10.31 3.44
N GLN A 280 -9.60 9.83 2.79
CA GLN A 280 -9.44 10.01 1.35
C GLN A 280 -10.28 8.98 0.58
N ARG A 281 -11.27 9.43 -0.18
CA ARG A 281 -12.22 8.57 -0.92
C ARG A 281 -11.57 7.61 -1.91
N ILE A 282 -10.37 7.93 -2.39
CA ILE A 282 -9.60 7.08 -3.32
C ILE A 282 -8.90 5.92 -2.61
N VAL A 283 -8.70 6.01 -1.29
CA VAL A 283 -7.98 5.00 -0.53
C VAL A 283 -8.89 3.82 -0.23
N THR A 284 -8.47 2.65 -0.70
CA THR A 284 -9.15 1.39 -0.43
C THR A 284 -8.66 0.77 0.88
N SER A 285 -7.34 0.73 1.07
CA SER A 285 -6.72 0.15 2.26
C SER A 285 -5.36 0.79 2.54
N VAL A 286 -5.05 0.99 3.81
CA VAL A 286 -3.77 1.56 4.28
C VAL A 286 -2.91 0.46 4.86
N ILE A 287 -1.74 0.23 4.28
CA ILE A 287 -0.82 -0.82 4.73
C ILE A 287 -0.01 -0.29 5.92
N VAL A 288 -0.21 -0.91 7.08
CA VAL A 288 0.53 -0.60 8.29
C VAL A 288 1.43 -1.77 8.68
N GLY A 289 2.68 -1.48 8.99
CA GLY A 289 3.61 -2.40 9.63
C GLY A 289 3.87 -1.94 11.07
N ALA A 290 4.19 -2.88 11.93
CA ALA A 290 4.57 -2.60 13.31
C ALA A 290 5.71 -3.52 13.74
N LYS A 291 6.40 -3.14 14.84
CA LYS A 291 7.42 -3.96 15.49
C LYS A 291 6.94 -4.54 16.82
N ARG A 292 5.78 -4.09 17.32
CA ARG A 292 5.20 -4.52 18.59
C ARG A 292 3.67 -4.46 18.52
N PRO A 293 2.97 -5.34 19.24
CA PRO A 293 1.51 -5.38 19.29
C PRO A 293 0.86 -4.04 19.68
N GLU A 294 1.43 -3.31 20.66
CA GLU A 294 0.90 -2.02 21.12
C GLU A 294 0.99 -0.96 20.02
N GLN A 295 2.06 -0.96 19.22
CA GLN A 295 2.21 -0.06 18.09
C GLN A 295 1.17 -0.37 16.99
N LEU A 296 0.92 -1.64 16.72
CA LEU A 296 -0.13 -2.04 15.79
C LEU A 296 -1.51 -1.64 16.30
N ALA A 297 -1.80 -1.89 17.57
CA ALA A 297 -3.05 -1.51 18.20
C ALA A 297 -3.30 0.02 18.13
N ASP A 298 -2.25 0.83 18.33
CA ASP A 298 -2.32 2.29 18.17
C ASP A 298 -2.62 2.69 16.72
N ASN A 299 -1.96 2.07 15.74
CA ASN A 299 -2.22 2.32 14.32
C ASN A 299 -3.65 1.92 13.92
N LEU A 300 -4.13 0.76 14.38
CA LEU A 300 -5.49 0.27 14.08
C LEU A 300 -6.57 1.18 14.67
N ALA A 301 -6.32 1.79 15.83
CA ALA A 301 -7.27 2.73 16.44
C ALA A 301 -7.46 4.03 15.63
N ALA A 302 -6.67 4.27 14.58
CA ALA A 302 -6.94 5.36 13.63
C ALA A 302 -8.30 5.20 12.92
N THR A 303 -8.84 3.98 12.83
CA THR A 303 -10.17 3.70 12.25
C THR A 303 -11.34 4.25 13.08
N GLU A 304 -11.08 4.63 14.32
CA GLU A 304 -12.05 5.19 15.25
C GLU A 304 -12.09 6.75 15.22
N ILE A 305 -11.15 7.36 14.48
CA ILE A 305 -11.03 8.82 14.41
C ILE A 305 -11.82 9.36 13.23
N GLU A 306 -12.80 10.17 13.52
CA GLU A 306 -13.51 11.00 12.54
C GLU A 306 -12.96 12.43 12.61
N LEU A 307 -12.17 12.83 11.62
CA LEU A 307 -11.67 14.18 11.48
C LEU A 307 -12.79 15.11 11.03
N THR A 308 -12.88 16.29 11.66
CA THR A 308 -13.85 17.33 11.27
C THR A 308 -13.45 18.00 9.95
N GLY A 309 -14.38 18.73 9.33
CA GLY A 309 -14.09 19.50 8.12
C GLY A 309 -12.97 20.52 8.32
N ASP A 310 -12.91 21.18 9.48
CA ASP A 310 -11.87 22.17 9.80
C ASP A 310 -10.50 21.50 9.99
N GLU A 311 -10.44 20.35 10.65
CA GLU A 311 -9.21 19.57 10.81
C GLU A 311 -8.68 19.08 9.46
N LEU A 312 -9.56 18.57 8.61
CA LEU A 312 -9.20 18.15 7.24
C LEU A 312 -8.69 19.35 6.41
N ALA A 313 -9.34 20.50 6.51
CA ALA A 313 -8.92 21.73 5.82
C ALA A 313 -7.55 22.23 6.31
N ALA A 314 -7.28 22.18 7.62
CA ALA A 314 -5.98 22.53 8.19
C ALA A 314 -4.86 21.62 7.72
N LEU A 315 -5.10 20.30 7.70
CA LEU A 315 -4.15 19.30 7.20
C LEU A 315 -3.92 19.45 5.69
N ASP A 316 -4.98 19.74 4.92
CA ASP A 316 -4.88 20.01 3.49
C ASP A 316 -4.05 21.26 3.21
N ALA A 317 -4.30 22.37 3.92
CA ALA A 317 -3.55 23.61 3.77
C ALA A 317 -2.04 23.43 4.01
N ALA A 318 -1.67 22.60 5.02
CA ALA A 318 -0.27 22.32 5.35
C ALA A 318 0.42 21.36 4.36
N SER A 319 -0.34 20.52 3.64
CA SER A 319 0.19 19.40 2.87
C SER A 319 -0.04 19.51 1.36
N LYS A 320 -0.96 20.36 0.90
CA LYS A 320 -1.34 20.48 -0.52
C LYS A 320 -0.16 20.85 -1.41
N LEU A 321 -0.09 20.19 -2.55
CA LEU A 321 0.89 20.51 -3.59
C LEU A 321 0.46 21.74 -4.39
N ALA A 322 1.44 22.49 -4.89
CA ALA A 322 1.19 23.49 -5.90
C ALA A 322 0.64 22.83 -7.16
N SER A 323 -0.34 23.50 -7.79
CA SER A 323 -0.88 23.05 -9.08
C SER A 323 0.17 23.14 -10.17
N GLU A 324 0.30 22.06 -10.95
CA GLU A 324 1.18 21.95 -12.11
C GLU A 324 0.38 21.88 -13.40
N TYR A 325 1.05 22.13 -14.54
CA TYR A 325 0.47 21.88 -15.85
C TYR A 325 0.38 20.35 -16.07
N PRO A 326 -0.73 19.83 -16.62
CA PRO A 326 -1.92 20.54 -17.14
C PRO A 326 -3.01 20.83 -16.08
N GLY A 327 -2.85 20.42 -14.82
CA GLY A 327 -3.88 20.49 -13.78
C GLY A 327 -4.52 21.87 -13.66
N TRP A 328 -3.73 22.95 -13.47
CA TRP A 328 -4.28 24.30 -13.34
C TRP A 328 -5.02 24.77 -14.59
N MET A 329 -4.64 24.28 -15.78
CA MET A 329 -5.34 24.61 -17.02
C MET A 329 -6.68 23.86 -17.11
N GLN A 330 -6.69 22.57 -16.72
CA GLN A 330 -7.91 21.75 -16.68
C GLN A 330 -8.91 22.30 -15.64
N GLU A 331 -8.45 22.75 -14.49
CA GLU A 331 -9.28 23.41 -13.49
C GLU A 331 -9.95 24.67 -14.08
N ARG A 332 -9.19 25.53 -14.74
CA ARG A 332 -9.68 26.76 -15.36
C ARG A 332 -10.69 26.47 -16.48
N GLN A 333 -10.36 25.54 -17.39
CA GLN A 333 -11.21 25.23 -18.54
C GLN A 333 -12.46 24.44 -18.17
N GLY A 334 -12.39 23.56 -17.17
CA GLY A 334 -13.49 22.70 -16.75
C GLY A 334 -14.50 23.36 -15.79
N GLN A 335 -14.27 24.60 -15.33
CA GLN A 335 -15.11 25.22 -14.28
C GLN A 335 -16.59 25.32 -14.67
N GLN A 336 -16.89 25.81 -15.88
CA GLN A 336 -18.26 25.97 -16.34
C GLN A 336 -19.03 24.64 -16.40
N GLN A 337 -18.38 23.57 -16.86
CA GLN A 337 -18.97 22.23 -16.93
C GLN A 337 -19.24 21.65 -15.54
N ARG A 338 -18.31 21.83 -14.60
CA ARG A 338 -18.52 21.43 -13.20
C ARG A 338 -19.69 22.16 -12.57
N ASP A 339 -19.81 23.48 -12.78
CA ASP A 339 -20.92 24.28 -12.30
C ASP A 339 -22.27 23.82 -12.86
N LEU A 340 -22.30 23.43 -14.14
CA LEU A 340 -23.50 22.87 -14.77
C LEU A 340 -23.88 21.52 -14.17
N LEU A 341 -22.91 20.65 -13.88
CA LEU A 341 -23.16 19.35 -13.27
C LEU A 341 -23.62 19.48 -11.80
N ALA A 342 -23.07 20.46 -11.07
CA ALA A 342 -23.46 20.71 -9.68
C ALA A 342 -24.91 21.23 -9.54
N ARG A 343 -25.44 21.89 -10.58
CA ARG A 343 -26.83 22.42 -10.62
C ARG A 343 -27.88 21.35 -10.95
N ARG A 344 -27.48 20.15 -11.35
CA ARG A 344 -28.39 19.02 -11.63
C ARG A 344 -28.74 18.25 -10.34
N ARG A 345 -29.41 18.92 -9.38
CA ARG A 345 -30.07 18.28 -8.24
C ARG A 345 -31.55 18.53 -8.29
#